data_f558ee0c9a96f0df3bc1953b1fdacbde
#
_entry.id   f558ee0c9a96f0df3bc1953b1fdacbde
#
_cell.length_a   1.000
_cell.length_b   1.000
_cell.length_c   1.000
_cell.angle_alpha   90.00
_cell.angle_beta   90.00
_cell.angle_gamma   90.00
#
_symmetry.space_group_name_H-M   'P 1'
#
loop_
_entity.id
_entity.type
_entity.pdbx_description
1 polymer ?
#
loop_
_entity_poly.entity_id
_entity_poly.type
_entity_poly.pdbx_seq_one_letter_code
_entity_poly.pdbx_strand_id
1 'polypeptide(L)'
;VGNLIDIGYIRLNPKSSVFSRVTDVSNSISDVIVGKELDVIYIEENLQAFRPGLSSAKTLLTLARFNGMVSYQMHVLTGKVPVYINVNTARKALGIKLDRKSEVSTKDQIHSWVDNDPSFSNTSVTWPYKILKSGPRKGLEILDPAAYDMADAYVIAKAGIQLSIK
;
A
#
# COMPACT_ATOMS: atom_id res chain seq x y z
N VAL A 1 11.22 13.65 11.05
CA VAL A 1 10.33 12.70 10.35
C VAL A 1 11.14 11.50 9.98
N GLY A 2 10.66 10.27 10.30
CA GLY A 2 11.43 9.04 10.20
C GLY A 2 11.99 8.75 8.81
N ASN A 3 13.10 8.04 8.76
CA ASN A 3 13.71 7.57 7.52
C ASN A 3 13.00 6.30 7.04
N LEU A 4 12.84 6.15 5.73
CA LEU A 4 12.43 4.88 5.14
C LEU A 4 13.56 3.86 5.33
N ILE A 5 13.26 2.72 5.96
CA ILE A 5 14.21 1.64 6.18
C ILE A 5 14.04 0.57 5.11
N ASP A 6 12.80 0.21 4.83
CA ASP A 6 12.45 -0.84 3.88
C ASP A 6 11.05 -0.61 3.31
N ILE A 7 10.83 -1.04 2.09
CA ILE A 7 9.54 -1.04 1.42
C ILE A 7 9.48 -2.19 0.41
N GLY A 8 8.34 -2.83 0.32
CA GLY A 8 8.16 -3.95 -0.58
C GLY A 8 6.70 -4.22 -0.88
N TYR A 9 6.45 -5.33 -1.55
CA TYR A 9 5.11 -5.81 -1.86
C TYR A 9 5.04 -7.33 -1.75
N ILE A 10 3.86 -7.84 -1.48
CA ILE A 10 3.60 -9.27 -1.36
C ILE A 10 2.71 -9.71 -2.53
N ARG A 11 3.20 -10.60 -3.37
CA ARG A 11 2.39 -11.18 -4.46
C ARG A 11 1.53 -12.30 -3.92
N LEU A 12 0.24 -12.04 -3.84
CA LEU A 12 -0.74 -13.01 -3.42
C LEU A 12 -1.31 -13.78 -4.63
N ASN A 13 -1.47 -15.10 -4.48
CA ASN A 13 -2.14 -15.89 -5.50
C ASN A 13 -3.65 -15.63 -5.46
N PRO A 14 -4.27 -15.06 -6.52
CA PRO A 14 -5.69 -14.74 -6.53
C PRO A 14 -6.60 -16.00 -6.51
N LYS A 15 -6.05 -17.17 -6.83
CA LYS A 15 -6.77 -18.46 -6.79
C LYS A 15 -6.78 -19.09 -5.39
N SER A 16 -5.90 -18.64 -4.50
CA SER A 16 -5.84 -19.15 -3.12
C SER A 16 -7.01 -18.63 -2.28
N SER A 17 -7.36 -19.37 -1.24
CA SER A 17 -8.37 -18.92 -0.27
C SER A 17 -7.96 -17.63 0.42
N VAL A 18 -8.92 -16.91 0.98
CA VAL A 18 -8.62 -15.71 1.76
C VAL A 18 -7.72 -16.04 2.96
N PHE A 19 -7.91 -17.18 3.59
CA PHE A 19 -7.10 -17.63 4.72
C PHE A 19 -5.64 -17.86 4.31
N SER A 20 -5.41 -18.59 3.22
CA SER A 20 -4.06 -18.82 2.69
C SER A 20 -3.35 -17.51 2.39
N ARG A 21 -4.02 -16.57 1.73
CA ARG A 21 -3.45 -15.25 1.44
C ARG A 21 -3.12 -14.44 2.69
N VAL A 22 -3.95 -14.53 3.74
CA VAL A 22 -3.65 -13.89 5.03
C VAL A 22 -2.42 -14.54 5.68
N THR A 23 -2.29 -15.87 5.61
CA THR A 23 -1.09 -16.56 6.09
C THR A 23 0.16 -16.14 5.34
N ASP A 24 0.08 -16.03 4.00
CA ASP A 24 1.20 -15.56 3.17
C ASP A 24 1.64 -14.14 3.59
N VAL A 25 0.69 -13.24 3.83
CA VAL A 25 0.98 -11.88 4.33
C VAL A 25 1.64 -11.94 5.71
N SER A 26 1.08 -12.72 6.64
CA SER A 26 1.60 -12.87 8.00
C SER A 26 3.05 -13.35 8.00
N ASN A 27 3.35 -14.39 7.24
CA ASN A 27 4.70 -14.94 7.13
C ASN A 27 5.68 -13.91 6.55
N SER A 28 5.29 -13.27 5.43
CA SER A 28 6.15 -12.25 4.79
C SER A 28 6.43 -11.07 5.71
N ILE A 29 5.45 -10.61 6.49
CA ILE A 29 5.65 -9.51 7.43
C ILE A 29 6.48 -9.98 8.62
N SER A 30 6.26 -11.19 9.12
CA SER A 30 7.08 -11.75 10.22
C SER A 30 8.57 -11.71 9.88
N ASP A 31 8.93 -12.10 8.65
CA ASP A 31 10.32 -12.09 8.18
C ASP A 31 10.92 -10.67 8.17
N VAL A 32 10.11 -9.67 7.82
CA VAL A 32 10.54 -8.27 7.76
C VAL A 32 10.72 -7.66 9.16
N ILE A 33 9.87 -8.04 10.13
CA ILE A 33 9.86 -7.41 11.46
C ILE A 33 10.69 -8.16 12.50
N VAL A 34 11.22 -9.33 12.19
CA VAL A 34 12.05 -10.10 13.11
C VAL A 34 13.19 -9.24 13.69
N GLY A 35 13.27 -9.22 15.02
CA GLY A 35 14.29 -8.45 15.74
C GLY A 35 14.12 -6.93 15.72
N LYS A 36 12.99 -6.43 15.20
CA LYS A 36 12.66 -4.99 15.18
C LYS A 36 11.59 -4.70 16.24
N GLU A 37 11.76 -3.62 16.96
CA GLU A 37 10.72 -3.05 17.81
C GLU A 37 9.80 -2.17 16.96
N LEU A 38 8.50 -2.38 17.09
CA LEU A 38 7.48 -1.62 16.35
C LEU A 38 6.73 -0.71 17.30
N ASP A 39 6.67 0.58 16.99
CA ASP A 39 5.88 1.54 17.76
C ASP A 39 4.41 1.48 17.35
N VAL A 40 4.13 1.45 16.06
CA VAL A 40 2.77 1.52 15.50
C VAL A 40 2.69 0.82 14.14
N ILE A 41 1.49 0.36 13.81
CA ILE A 41 1.15 -0.20 12.50
C ILE A 41 0.07 0.67 11.88
N TYR A 42 0.33 1.21 10.69
CA TYR A 42 -0.67 1.93 9.92
C TYR A 42 -1.19 1.07 8.79
N ILE A 43 -2.50 1.03 8.63
CA ILE A 43 -3.17 0.28 7.56
C ILE A 43 -4.10 1.24 6.81
N GLU A 44 -4.14 1.12 5.49
CA GLU A 44 -5.12 1.87 4.70
C GLU A 44 -6.54 1.47 5.08
N GLU A 45 -7.36 2.47 5.38
CA GLU A 45 -8.78 2.26 5.66
C GLU A 45 -9.52 1.84 4.38
N ASN A 46 -10.29 0.76 4.49
CA ASN A 46 -11.14 0.34 3.37
C ASN A 46 -12.15 1.41 2.98
N LEU A 47 -12.52 1.45 1.70
CA LEU A 47 -13.63 2.27 1.23
C LEU A 47 -14.92 1.87 1.95
N GLN A 48 -15.47 2.79 2.73
CA GLN A 48 -16.69 2.58 3.51
C GLN A 48 -17.96 2.76 2.68
N ALA A 49 -17.85 3.32 1.46
CA ALA A 49 -19.00 3.62 0.63
C ALA A 49 -18.97 2.87 -0.70
N PHE A 50 -20.06 2.19 -1.00
CA PHE A 50 -20.32 1.66 -2.34
C PHE A 50 -20.49 2.81 -3.33
N ARG A 51 -19.70 2.80 -4.39
CA ARG A 51 -19.86 3.72 -5.52
C ARG A 51 -20.26 2.91 -6.75
N PRO A 52 -21.48 3.06 -7.27
CA PRO A 52 -21.91 2.37 -8.47
C PRO A 52 -20.91 2.57 -9.62
N GLY A 53 -20.58 1.48 -10.33
CA GLY A 53 -19.66 1.52 -11.47
C GLY A 53 -18.17 1.39 -11.15
N LEU A 54 -17.73 1.50 -9.88
CA LEU A 54 -16.31 1.36 -9.51
C LEU A 54 -15.96 -0.02 -8.95
N SER A 55 -16.84 -0.60 -8.14
CA SER A 55 -16.62 -1.92 -7.56
C SER A 55 -17.95 -2.60 -7.26
N SER A 56 -18.00 -3.93 -7.38
CA SER A 56 -19.18 -4.67 -6.90
C SER A 56 -19.19 -4.72 -5.37
N ALA A 57 -20.39 -4.81 -4.78
CA ALA A 57 -20.54 -5.02 -3.34
C ALA A 57 -19.75 -6.26 -2.86
N LYS A 58 -19.74 -7.34 -3.66
CA LYS A 58 -18.95 -8.55 -3.39
C LYS A 58 -17.46 -8.25 -3.29
N THR A 59 -16.92 -7.41 -4.18
CA THR A 59 -15.50 -7.03 -4.17
C THR A 59 -15.17 -6.25 -2.90
N LEU A 60 -16.00 -5.26 -2.54
CA LEU A 60 -15.79 -4.46 -1.33
C LEU A 60 -15.84 -5.30 -0.07
N LEU A 61 -16.82 -6.21 0.06
CA LEU A 61 -16.93 -7.12 1.19
C LEU A 61 -15.71 -8.08 1.27
N THR A 62 -15.22 -8.55 0.13
CA THR A 62 -14.04 -9.42 0.09
C THR A 62 -12.79 -8.67 0.55
N LEU A 63 -12.61 -7.43 0.10
CA LEU A 63 -11.49 -6.58 0.51
C LEU A 63 -11.58 -6.21 2.00
N ALA A 64 -12.77 -5.83 2.49
CA ALA A 64 -12.99 -5.50 3.89
C ALA A 64 -12.71 -6.70 4.80
N ARG A 65 -13.18 -7.90 4.42
CA ARG A 65 -12.89 -9.15 5.12
C ARG A 65 -11.40 -9.44 5.16
N PHE A 66 -10.71 -9.35 4.03
CA PHE A 66 -9.28 -9.59 3.94
C PHE A 66 -8.49 -8.60 4.80
N ASN A 67 -8.78 -7.31 4.69
CA ASN A 67 -8.14 -6.26 5.51
C ASN A 67 -8.35 -6.50 7.01
N GLY A 68 -9.58 -6.82 7.43
CA GLY A 68 -9.87 -7.13 8.84
C GLY A 68 -9.09 -8.33 9.36
N MET A 69 -8.96 -9.39 8.55
CA MET A 69 -8.18 -10.58 8.91
C MET A 69 -6.68 -10.27 9.00
N VAL A 70 -6.14 -9.51 8.04
CA VAL A 70 -4.74 -9.06 8.07
C VAL A 70 -4.48 -8.19 9.30
N SER A 71 -5.37 -7.25 9.58
CA SER A 71 -5.26 -6.36 10.75
C SER A 71 -5.25 -7.14 12.08
N TYR A 72 -6.14 -8.10 12.21
CA TYR A 72 -6.16 -8.99 13.38
C TYR A 72 -4.87 -9.79 13.49
N GLN A 73 -4.40 -10.34 12.38
CA GLN A 73 -3.16 -11.11 12.38
C GLN A 73 -1.94 -10.24 12.73
N MET A 74 -1.90 -9.00 12.28
CA MET A 74 -0.86 -8.04 12.67
C MET A 74 -0.90 -7.73 14.18
N HIS A 75 -2.10 -7.57 14.72
CA HIS A 75 -2.26 -7.40 16.17
C HIS A 75 -1.74 -8.61 16.95
N VAL A 76 -2.10 -9.81 16.55
CA VAL A 76 -1.62 -11.05 17.21
C VAL A 76 -0.10 -11.18 17.12
N LEU A 77 0.47 -10.85 15.96
CA LEU A 77 1.89 -11.00 15.70
C LEU A 77 2.77 -10.00 16.49
N THR A 78 2.24 -8.78 16.70
CA THR A 78 3.04 -7.64 17.19
C THR A 78 2.60 -7.13 18.56
N GLY A 79 1.42 -7.51 19.03
CA GLY A 79 0.78 -6.93 20.22
C GLY A 79 0.26 -5.49 20.03
N LYS A 80 0.46 -4.88 18.85
CA LYS A 80 0.01 -3.52 18.55
C LYS A 80 -1.36 -3.52 17.89
N VAL A 81 -2.20 -2.57 18.28
CA VAL A 81 -3.49 -2.35 17.60
C VAL A 81 -3.23 -1.51 16.35
N PRO A 82 -3.55 -2.00 15.13
CA PRO A 82 -3.37 -1.23 13.91
C PRO A 82 -4.22 0.04 13.89
N VAL A 83 -3.64 1.11 13.38
CA VAL A 83 -4.31 2.40 13.17
C VAL A 83 -4.70 2.52 11.71
N TYR A 84 -5.99 2.70 11.43
CA TYR A 84 -6.49 2.87 10.08
C TYR A 84 -6.39 4.32 9.63
N ILE A 85 -5.91 4.53 8.41
CA ILE A 85 -5.78 5.85 7.83
C ILE A 85 -6.50 5.90 6.49
N ASN A 86 -7.44 6.83 6.37
CA ASN A 86 -8.11 7.08 5.11
C ASN A 86 -7.15 7.73 4.11
N VAL A 87 -7.14 7.23 2.88
CA VAL A 87 -6.23 7.69 1.82
C VAL A 87 -6.34 9.18 1.51
N ASN A 88 -7.55 9.76 1.57
CA ASN A 88 -7.73 11.19 1.34
C ASN A 88 -7.19 12.02 2.52
N THR A 89 -7.36 11.53 3.74
CA THR A 89 -6.78 12.14 4.94
C THR A 89 -5.26 12.11 4.87
N ALA A 90 -4.67 10.97 4.46
CA ALA A 90 -3.24 10.81 4.27
C ALA A 90 -2.69 11.82 3.24
N ARG A 91 -3.30 11.89 2.07
CA ARG A 91 -2.91 12.83 0.99
C ARG A 91 -3.00 14.27 1.44
N LYS A 92 -4.09 14.63 2.13
CA LYS A 92 -4.27 15.98 2.70
C LYS A 92 -3.20 16.31 3.74
N ALA A 93 -2.88 15.40 4.63
CA ALA A 93 -1.86 15.58 5.66
C ALA A 93 -0.48 15.85 5.05
N LEU A 94 -0.14 15.18 3.96
CA LEU A 94 1.12 15.34 3.24
C LEU A 94 1.11 16.46 2.20
N GLY A 95 0.01 17.19 2.04
CA GLY A 95 -0.11 18.26 1.05
C GLY A 95 -0.12 17.78 -0.40
N ILE A 96 -0.44 16.50 -0.65
CA ILE A 96 -0.50 15.93 -2.00
C ILE A 96 -1.71 16.49 -2.74
N LYS A 97 -1.46 17.25 -3.80
CA LYS A 97 -2.48 17.82 -4.67
C LYS A 97 -2.56 17.01 -5.96
N LEU A 98 -3.72 16.42 -6.22
CA LEU A 98 -3.97 15.66 -7.44
C LEU A 98 -4.67 16.54 -8.47
N ASP A 99 -4.14 16.58 -9.68
CA ASP A 99 -4.81 17.17 -10.82
C ASP A 99 -5.71 16.12 -11.49
N ARG A 100 -7.02 16.25 -11.25
CA ARG A 100 -8.03 15.35 -11.83
C ARG A 100 -8.32 15.61 -13.33
N LYS A 101 -7.82 16.73 -13.85
CA LYS A 101 -7.97 17.09 -15.27
C LYS A 101 -6.75 16.70 -16.09
N SER A 102 -5.67 16.30 -15.42
CA SER A 102 -4.45 15.83 -16.07
C SER A 102 -4.70 14.52 -16.83
N GLU A 103 -4.00 14.33 -17.94
CA GLU A 103 -3.91 13.06 -18.65
C GLU A 103 -3.14 12.00 -17.85
N VAL A 104 -2.34 12.43 -16.88
CA VAL A 104 -1.59 11.54 -15.96
C VAL A 104 -2.53 10.95 -14.93
N SER A 105 -2.57 9.64 -14.83
CA SER A 105 -3.45 8.95 -13.88
C SER A 105 -3.14 9.34 -12.43
N THR A 106 -4.15 9.26 -11.55
CA THR A 106 -3.95 9.50 -10.11
C THR A 106 -2.85 8.62 -9.51
N LYS A 107 -2.73 7.37 -9.98
CA LYS A 107 -1.69 6.45 -9.51
C LYS A 107 -0.29 6.93 -9.91
N ASP A 108 -0.12 7.37 -11.14
CA ASP A 108 1.15 7.89 -11.62
C ASP A 108 1.53 9.20 -10.91
N GLN A 109 0.55 10.05 -10.61
CA GLN A 109 0.77 11.28 -9.85
C GLN A 109 1.26 10.97 -8.42
N ILE A 110 0.65 9.98 -7.73
CA ILE A 110 1.09 9.56 -6.40
C ILE A 110 2.48 8.92 -6.47
N HIS A 111 2.70 8.02 -7.42
CA HIS A 111 4.01 7.40 -7.62
C HIS A 111 5.09 8.46 -7.83
N SER A 112 4.85 9.41 -8.74
CA SER A 112 5.78 10.52 -8.99
C SER A 112 6.02 11.40 -7.76
N TRP A 113 4.99 11.63 -6.94
CA TRP A 113 5.14 12.35 -5.70
C TRP A 113 6.06 11.62 -4.72
N VAL A 114 5.89 10.30 -4.58
CA VAL A 114 6.75 9.47 -3.71
C VAL A 114 8.19 9.44 -4.23
N ASP A 115 8.36 9.26 -5.53
CA ASP A 115 9.68 9.20 -6.19
C ASP A 115 10.50 10.50 -5.99
N ASN A 116 9.81 11.63 -5.93
CA ASN A 116 10.42 12.94 -5.67
C ASN A 116 10.51 13.30 -4.17
N ASP A 117 9.99 12.49 -3.27
CA ASP A 117 10.09 12.76 -1.84
C ASP A 117 11.53 12.49 -1.34
N PRO A 118 12.20 13.45 -0.66
CA PRO A 118 13.58 13.28 -0.21
C PRO A 118 13.79 12.06 0.70
N SER A 119 12.78 11.68 1.49
CA SER A 119 12.88 10.52 2.38
C SER A 119 12.83 9.19 1.60
N PHE A 120 12.34 9.19 0.37
CA PHE A 120 12.31 8.04 -0.52
C PHE A 120 13.51 8.07 -1.49
N SER A 121 13.74 9.18 -2.19
CA SER A 121 14.76 9.31 -3.23
C SER A 121 16.19 9.14 -2.71
N ASN A 122 16.43 9.34 -1.41
CA ASN A 122 17.72 9.11 -0.77
C ASN A 122 17.94 7.64 -0.34
N THR A 123 17.04 6.73 -0.70
CA THR A 123 17.17 5.30 -0.39
C THR A 123 17.70 4.53 -1.60
N SER A 124 18.15 3.29 -1.37
CA SER A 124 18.52 2.35 -2.43
C SER A 124 17.33 1.54 -2.95
N VAL A 125 16.12 1.92 -2.59
CA VAL A 125 14.89 1.24 -3.02
C VAL A 125 14.69 1.43 -4.52
N THR A 126 14.39 0.34 -5.21
CA THR A 126 14.05 0.34 -6.65
C THR A 126 12.62 -0.09 -6.85
N TRP A 127 11.94 0.58 -7.78
CA TRP A 127 10.60 0.20 -8.17
C TRP A 127 10.60 -1.13 -8.94
N PRO A 128 9.59 -1.98 -8.77
CA PRO A 128 9.46 -3.20 -9.55
C PRO A 128 9.02 -2.88 -10.98
N TYR A 129 9.65 -3.54 -11.95
CA TYR A 129 9.28 -3.51 -13.36
C TYR A 129 8.88 -4.90 -13.84
N LYS A 130 8.16 -4.95 -14.94
CA LYS A 130 7.80 -6.20 -15.61
C LYS A 130 7.83 -6.08 -17.11
N ILE A 131 8.13 -7.19 -17.77
CA ILE A 131 8.07 -7.28 -19.23
C ILE A 131 6.68 -7.76 -19.66
N LEU A 132 6.05 -7.06 -20.59
CA LEU A 132 4.75 -7.43 -21.15
C LEU A 132 4.88 -8.71 -21.99
N LYS A 133 4.08 -9.73 -21.64
CA LYS A 133 4.13 -11.07 -22.26
C LYS A 133 3.24 -11.20 -23.51
N SER A 134 2.32 -10.26 -23.75
CA SER A 134 1.33 -10.33 -24.83
C SER A 134 0.86 -8.95 -25.28
N GLY A 135 0.10 -8.90 -26.39
CA GLY A 135 -0.48 -7.67 -26.94
C GLY A 135 0.51 -6.86 -27.80
N PRO A 136 0.07 -5.70 -28.34
CA PRO A 136 0.89 -4.86 -29.25
C PRO A 136 2.20 -4.35 -28.63
N ARG A 137 2.27 -4.30 -27.30
CA ARG A 137 3.46 -3.84 -26.56
C ARG A 137 4.27 -5.00 -25.95
N LYS A 138 4.13 -6.23 -26.48
CA LYS A 138 4.89 -7.39 -26.03
C LYS A 138 6.40 -7.11 -26.09
N GLY A 139 7.10 -7.45 -25.02
CA GLY A 139 8.56 -7.24 -24.89
C GLY A 139 8.94 -5.89 -24.28
N LEU A 140 8.01 -4.94 -24.13
CA LEU A 140 8.31 -3.69 -23.44
C LEU A 140 8.36 -3.91 -21.92
N GLU A 141 9.35 -3.30 -21.29
CA GLU A 141 9.42 -3.17 -19.86
C GLU A 141 8.53 -2.01 -19.40
N ILE A 142 7.69 -2.26 -18.43
CA ILE A 142 6.81 -1.26 -17.83
C ILE A 142 6.88 -1.35 -16.30
N LEU A 143 6.50 -0.26 -15.63
CA LEU A 143 6.34 -0.27 -14.19
C LEU A 143 5.34 -1.36 -13.77
N ASP A 144 5.70 -2.20 -12.81
CA ASP A 144 4.78 -3.21 -12.29
C ASP A 144 3.68 -2.52 -11.46
N PRO A 145 2.41 -2.93 -11.57
CA PRO A 145 1.35 -2.39 -10.71
C PRO A 145 1.63 -2.43 -9.20
N ALA A 146 2.47 -3.35 -8.74
CA ALA A 146 2.91 -3.40 -7.35
C ALA A 146 3.64 -2.12 -6.90
N ALA A 147 4.25 -1.37 -7.81
CA ALA A 147 4.87 -0.08 -7.49
C ALA A 147 3.85 0.94 -6.96
N TYR A 148 2.62 0.90 -7.47
CA TYR A 148 1.55 1.77 -6.97
C TYR A 148 1.10 1.38 -5.56
N ASP A 149 1.04 0.09 -5.27
CA ASP A 149 0.70 -0.41 -3.93
C ASP A 149 1.80 -0.04 -2.92
N MET A 150 3.07 -0.10 -3.33
CA MET A 150 4.20 0.38 -2.54
C MET A 150 4.11 1.89 -2.29
N ALA A 151 3.79 2.68 -3.32
CA ALA A 151 3.63 4.13 -3.18
C ALA A 151 2.49 4.50 -2.22
N ASP A 152 1.34 3.83 -2.32
CA ASP A 152 0.22 4.03 -1.41
C ASP A 152 0.61 3.64 0.04
N ALA A 153 1.32 2.54 0.25
CA ALA A 153 1.82 2.13 1.56
C ALA A 153 2.77 3.17 2.17
N TYR A 154 3.68 3.72 1.36
CA TYR A 154 4.56 4.81 1.78
C TYR A 154 3.77 6.05 2.23
N VAL A 155 2.79 6.47 1.44
CA VAL A 155 1.93 7.62 1.75
C VAL A 155 1.18 7.41 3.07
N ILE A 156 0.62 6.22 3.29
CA ILE A 156 -0.09 5.88 4.53
C ILE A 156 0.86 5.91 5.72
N ALA A 157 2.03 5.29 5.64
CA ALA A 157 3.01 5.26 6.73
C ALA A 157 3.50 6.67 7.09
N LYS A 158 3.90 7.47 6.08
CA LYS A 158 4.39 8.83 6.28
C LYS A 158 3.32 9.76 6.87
N ALA A 159 2.09 9.67 6.36
CA ALA A 159 0.96 10.43 6.89
C ALA A 159 0.63 10.02 8.33
N GLY A 160 0.68 8.73 8.64
CA GLY A 160 0.47 8.21 9.98
C GLY A 160 1.42 8.84 10.99
N ILE A 161 2.70 8.85 10.69
CA ILE A 161 3.72 9.50 11.53
C ILE A 161 3.39 10.98 11.71
N GLN A 162 3.07 11.70 10.64
CA GLN A 162 2.76 13.13 10.71
C GLN A 162 1.49 13.44 11.50
N LEU A 163 0.49 12.57 11.45
CA LEU A 163 -0.76 12.73 12.18
C LEU A 163 -0.62 12.38 13.67
N SER A 164 0.31 11.50 14.02
CA SER A 164 0.58 11.09 15.42
C SER A 164 1.39 12.13 16.22
N ILE A 165 2.03 13.09 15.56
CA ILE A 165 2.83 14.16 16.19
C ILE A 165 1.94 15.35 16.63
N LYS A 166 0.68 15.38 16.21
CA LYS A 166 -0.30 16.41 16.58
C LYS A 166 -1.11 16.01 17.82
#